data_da417c13397c7b96453a545bcc1a9aea
#
_entry.id   da417c13397c7b96453a545bcc1a9aea
#
_cell.length_a   1.000
_cell.length_b   1.000
_cell.length_c   1.000
_cell.angle_alpha   90.00
_cell.angle_beta   90.00
_cell.angle_gamma   90.00
#
_symmetry.space_group_name_H-M   'P 1'
#
loop_
_entity.id
_entity.type
_entity.pdbx_description
1 polymer ?
#
loop_
_entity_poly.entity_id
_entity_poly.type
_entity_poly.pdbx_seq_one_letter_code
_entity_poly.pdbx_strand_id
1 'polypeptide(L)'
;MKIRFWIGLSLSLILFFSSCYNKKRPADTVRIGVATGPELILAQTAKKVALQRYGLKVDLVPFTDYILPNVALSQGDLDANVYQHKPFLDKQSEQRGYKFAILGKTFVFPIAAYSHKIKDISQLKEGDKIAIPNDPTNEGRALLLFQKYKLIELKKGVGILPKLTDITANYKQLKFIELEAPQMTRVLDDPQIVVSVINNNFASQINLNPIKDGLMIEDGNSPYVNLVVAQIKDKNNPKLQQFTQAYESEEVAAVADSIFKGGAIKGW
;
A
#
# COMPACT_ATOMS: atom_id res chain seq x y z
N MET A 1 -0.13 -16.70 82.64
CA MET A 1 1.02 -16.99 81.72
C MET A 1 0.44 -17.19 80.35
N LYS A 2 0.53 -16.15 79.42
CA LYS A 2 -0.13 -16.17 78.10
C LYS A 2 0.99 -16.29 77.05
N ILE A 3 1.03 -17.44 76.37
CA ILE A 3 1.96 -17.69 75.25
C ILE A 3 1.31 -17.16 73.96
N ARG A 4 1.95 -16.18 73.34
CA ARG A 4 1.56 -15.63 72.04
C ARG A 4 2.29 -16.43 70.91
N PHE A 5 1.51 -17.17 70.08
CA PHE A 5 1.99 -17.79 68.85
C PHE A 5 2.07 -16.72 67.76
N TRP A 6 3.25 -16.54 67.20
CA TRP A 6 3.46 -15.76 65.99
C TRP A 6 3.48 -16.74 64.81
N ILE A 7 2.48 -16.68 63.97
CA ILE A 7 2.47 -17.38 62.68
C ILE A 7 3.10 -16.44 61.64
N GLY A 8 4.32 -16.76 61.20
CA GLY A 8 4.98 -16.07 60.12
C GLY A 8 4.37 -16.48 58.76
N LEU A 9 3.68 -15.57 58.10
CA LEU A 9 3.15 -15.76 56.77
C LEU A 9 4.28 -15.43 55.75
N SER A 10 4.95 -16.46 55.25
CA SER A 10 5.92 -16.34 54.16
C SER A 10 5.21 -16.16 52.84
N LEU A 11 5.16 -14.92 52.36
CA LEU A 11 4.60 -14.57 51.04
C LEU A 11 5.65 -14.90 49.95
N SER A 12 5.55 -16.09 49.36
CA SER A 12 6.39 -16.48 48.21
C SER A 12 5.95 -15.71 46.96
N LEU A 13 6.70 -14.67 46.64
CA LEU A 13 6.55 -13.86 45.40
C LEU A 13 7.04 -14.72 44.20
N ILE A 14 6.15 -15.43 43.55
CA ILE A 14 6.43 -16.14 42.29
C ILE A 14 6.51 -15.11 41.19
N LEU A 15 7.73 -14.70 40.85
CA LEU A 15 8.01 -13.92 39.64
C LEU A 15 7.77 -14.80 38.42
N PHE A 16 6.60 -14.67 37.80
CA PHE A 16 6.37 -15.16 36.44
C PHE A 16 7.21 -14.33 35.47
N PHE A 17 8.43 -14.78 35.19
CA PHE A 17 9.16 -14.34 34.02
C PHE A 17 8.40 -14.89 32.80
N SER A 18 7.48 -14.10 32.26
CA SER A 18 6.96 -14.32 30.90
C SER A 18 8.14 -14.12 29.95
N SER A 19 8.93 -15.19 29.77
CA SER A 19 9.92 -15.27 28.71
C SER A 19 9.16 -15.18 27.39
N CYS A 20 9.17 -14.01 26.75
CA CYS A 20 8.83 -13.89 25.34
C CYS A 20 9.80 -14.80 24.58
N TYR A 21 9.41 -16.04 24.39
CA TYR A 21 10.16 -17.01 23.60
C TYR A 21 10.08 -16.55 22.14
N ASN A 22 11.05 -15.73 21.78
CA ASN A 22 11.23 -15.28 20.40
C ASN A 22 11.68 -16.51 19.60
N LYS A 23 10.71 -17.28 19.10
CA LYS A 23 11.00 -18.45 18.24
C LYS A 23 11.84 -17.94 17.08
N LYS A 24 13.15 -18.22 17.11
CA LYS A 24 14.05 -17.92 15.98
C LYS A 24 13.39 -18.49 14.72
N ARG A 25 13.13 -17.63 13.75
CA ARG A 25 12.60 -18.08 12.44
C ARG A 25 13.56 -19.13 11.85
N PRO A 26 13.01 -20.15 11.16
CA PRO A 26 13.86 -21.09 10.42
C PRO A 26 14.74 -20.33 9.43
N ALA A 27 15.99 -20.74 9.32
CA ALA A 27 16.97 -20.05 8.47
C ALA A 27 16.58 -19.99 6.98
N ASP A 28 15.68 -20.86 6.52
CA ASP A 28 15.15 -20.96 5.16
C ASP A 28 13.88 -20.14 4.91
N THR A 29 13.45 -19.32 5.87
CA THR A 29 12.19 -18.58 5.80
C THR A 29 12.44 -17.08 5.77
N VAL A 30 11.75 -16.36 4.86
CA VAL A 30 11.67 -14.89 4.83
C VAL A 30 10.26 -14.41 5.13
N ARG A 31 10.12 -13.28 5.83
CA ARG A 31 8.84 -12.66 6.16
C ARG A 31 8.63 -11.42 5.32
N ILE A 32 7.55 -11.40 4.55
CA ILE A 32 7.25 -10.37 3.57
C ILE A 32 5.93 -9.68 3.91
N GLY A 33 5.99 -8.36 4.11
CA GLY A 33 4.81 -7.51 4.26
C GLY A 33 4.14 -7.24 2.91
N VAL A 34 2.81 -7.34 2.84
CA VAL A 34 2.05 -7.17 1.60
C VAL A 34 0.71 -6.49 1.89
N ALA A 35 0.18 -5.71 0.95
CA ALA A 35 -1.18 -5.18 1.06
C ALA A 35 -2.21 -6.32 0.96
N THR A 36 -3.31 -6.21 1.73
CA THR A 36 -4.45 -7.14 1.62
C THR A 36 -5.13 -7.04 0.26
N GLY A 37 -5.97 -8.04 -0.05
CA GLY A 37 -6.71 -8.07 -1.30
C GLY A 37 -5.93 -8.71 -2.45
N PRO A 38 -6.09 -8.25 -3.69
CA PRO A 38 -5.50 -8.88 -4.86
C PRO A 38 -3.97 -8.94 -4.86
N GLU A 39 -3.27 -7.94 -4.30
CA GLU A 39 -1.81 -7.98 -4.17
C GLU A 39 -1.33 -9.14 -3.28
N LEU A 40 -2.10 -9.51 -2.25
CA LEU A 40 -1.82 -10.69 -1.43
C LEU A 40 -1.89 -11.98 -2.27
N ILE A 41 -2.80 -12.08 -3.24
CA ILE A 41 -2.91 -13.25 -4.13
C ILE A 41 -1.66 -13.34 -5.04
N LEU A 42 -1.16 -12.21 -5.55
CA LEU A 42 0.11 -12.16 -6.29
C LEU A 42 1.27 -12.64 -5.43
N ALA A 43 1.37 -12.16 -4.19
CA ALA A 43 2.40 -12.58 -3.25
C ALA A 43 2.29 -14.07 -2.87
N GLN A 44 1.07 -14.62 -2.76
CA GLN A 44 0.85 -16.05 -2.56
C GLN A 44 1.33 -16.88 -3.75
N THR A 45 1.16 -16.37 -4.96
CA THR A 45 1.71 -17.01 -6.18
C THR A 45 3.23 -16.95 -6.17
N ALA A 46 3.82 -15.78 -5.88
CA ALA A 46 5.27 -15.63 -5.73
C ALA A 46 5.85 -16.56 -4.64
N LYS A 47 5.16 -16.73 -3.51
CA LYS A 47 5.50 -17.70 -2.46
C LYS A 47 5.56 -19.13 -2.98
N LYS A 48 4.59 -19.56 -3.81
CA LYS A 48 4.59 -20.90 -4.43
C LYS A 48 5.77 -21.05 -5.38
N VAL A 49 6.03 -20.07 -6.23
CA VAL A 49 7.15 -20.05 -7.17
C VAL A 49 8.50 -20.07 -6.40
N ALA A 50 8.64 -19.28 -5.34
CA ALA A 50 9.84 -19.24 -4.50
C ALA A 50 10.15 -20.62 -3.87
N LEU A 51 9.10 -21.29 -3.36
CA LEU A 51 9.24 -22.63 -2.81
C LEU A 51 9.64 -23.65 -3.88
N GLN A 52 9.00 -23.62 -5.05
CA GLN A 52 9.25 -24.57 -6.14
C GLN A 52 10.64 -24.40 -6.77
N ARG A 53 11.07 -23.17 -7.01
CA ARG A 53 12.34 -22.89 -7.71
C ARG A 53 13.56 -22.89 -6.81
N TYR A 54 13.39 -22.47 -5.55
CA TYR A 54 14.51 -22.17 -4.65
C TYR A 54 14.43 -22.90 -3.29
N GLY A 55 13.36 -23.66 -3.02
CA GLY A 55 13.11 -24.23 -1.69
C GLY A 55 12.87 -23.16 -0.61
N LEU A 56 12.66 -21.89 -1.03
CA LEU A 56 12.51 -20.76 -0.12
C LEU A 56 11.11 -20.75 0.49
N LYS A 57 11.03 -20.76 1.81
CA LYS A 57 9.77 -20.57 2.54
C LYS A 57 9.51 -19.09 2.74
N VAL A 58 8.28 -18.68 2.45
CA VAL A 58 7.84 -17.29 2.60
C VAL A 58 6.68 -17.23 3.58
N ASP A 59 6.84 -16.39 4.62
CA ASP A 59 5.77 -16.02 5.56
C ASP A 59 5.21 -14.66 5.13
N LEU A 60 3.96 -14.61 4.68
CA LEU A 60 3.30 -13.40 4.21
C LEU A 60 2.55 -12.74 5.37
N VAL A 61 2.82 -11.46 5.61
CA VAL A 61 2.16 -10.64 6.63
C VAL A 61 1.28 -9.60 5.93
N PRO A 62 -0.06 -9.78 5.93
CA PRO A 62 -0.95 -8.85 5.28
C PRO A 62 -1.17 -7.57 6.12
N PHE A 63 -1.23 -6.42 5.44
CA PHE A 63 -1.54 -5.11 6.02
C PHE A 63 -2.73 -4.48 5.31
N THR A 64 -3.54 -3.73 6.07
CA THR A 64 -4.74 -3.04 5.58
C THR A 64 -4.52 -1.56 5.32
N ASP A 65 -3.30 -1.06 5.57
CA ASP A 65 -2.89 0.34 5.38
C ASP A 65 -1.51 0.44 4.73
N TYR A 66 -1.07 1.66 4.41
CA TYR A 66 0.21 1.92 3.75
C TYR A 66 1.33 2.40 4.70
N ILE A 67 1.06 2.58 5.99
CA ILE A 67 2.04 3.10 6.96
C ILE A 67 2.76 1.98 7.69
N LEU A 68 1.98 1.02 8.21
CA LEU A 68 2.51 -0.05 9.07
C LEU A 68 3.52 -0.97 8.39
N PRO A 69 3.43 -1.30 7.07
CA PRO A 69 4.43 -2.17 6.45
C PRO A 69 5.86 -1.61 6.52
N ASN A 70 6.04 -0.29 6.35
CA ASN A 70 7.36 0.35 6.46
C ASN A 70 7.83 0.46 7.92
N VAL A 71 6.92 0.66 8.86
CA VAL A 71 7.24 0.62 10.31
C VAL A 71 7.77 -0.77 10.68
N ALA A 72 7.02 -1.83 10.34
CA ALA A 72 7.41 -3.22 10.62
C ALA A 72 8.74 -3.60 9.94
N LEU A 73 8.97 -3.15 8.70
CA LEU A 73 10.25 -3.35 8.01
C LEU A 73 11.40 -2.63 8.72
N SER A 74 11.21 -1.41 9.17
CA SER A 74 12.25 -0.64 9.86
C SER A 74 12.63 -1.23 11.22
N GLN A 75 11.67 -1.85 11.91
CA GLN A 75 11.84 -2.52 13.20
C GLN A 75 12.46 -3.93 13.07
N GLY A 76 12.52 -4.47 11.83
CA GLY A 76 13.04 -5.82 11.57
C GLY A 76 12.01 -6.93 11.79
N ASP A 77 10.73 -6.59 11.93
CA ASP A 77 9.63 -7.54 12.00
C ASP A 77 9.35 -8.18 10.63
N LEU A 78 9.76 -7.51 9.56
CA LEU A 78 9.75 -7.98 8.18
C LEU A 78 11.17 -8.01 7.62
N ASP A 79 11.43 -8.92 6.69
CA ASP A 79 12.67 -8.97 5.90
C ASP A 79 12.55 -8.10 4.63
N ALA A 80 11.33 -8.01 4.07
CA ALA A 80 11.00 -7.12 2.96
C ALA A 80 9.50 -6.76 2.99
N ASN A 81 9.10 -5.78 2.16
CA ASN A 81 7.70 -5.56 1.84
C ASN A 81 7.49 -5.35 0.33
N VAL A 82 6.26 -5.57 -0.14
CA VAL A 82 5.85 -5.40 -1.52
C VAL A 82 4.42 -4.83 -1.56
N TYR A 83 4.30 -3.49 -1.70
CA TYR A 83 3.00 -2.80 -1.71
C TYR A 83 3.10 -1.34 -2.19
N GLN A 84 4.30 -0.75 -2.26
CA GLN A 84 4.52 0.68 -2.40
C GLN A 84 5.27 1.03 -3.68
N HIS A 85 4.94 2.17 -4.26
CA HIS A 85 5.66 2.73 -5.38
C HIS A 85 6.81 3.65 -4.94
N LYS A 86 7.75 3.91 -5.87
CA LYS A 86 8.96 4.68 -5.56
C LYS A 86 8.70 6.06 -4.93
N PRO A 87 7.81 6.93 -5.46
CA PRO A 87 7.55 8.22 -4.82
C PRO A 87 7.07 8.11 -3.37
N PHE A 88 6.24 7.09 -3.04
CA PHE A 88 5.81 6.84 -1.67
C PHE A 88 6.97 6.41 -0.77
N LEU A 89 7.79 5.45 -1.23
CA LEU A 89 8.99 5.00 -0.53
C LEU A 89 9.93 6.18 -0.23
N ASP A 90 10.20 7.01 -1.23
CA ASP A 90 11.11 8.18 -1.09
C ASP A 90 10.56 9.15 -0.05
N LYS A 91 9.25 9.48 -0.12
CA LYS A 91 8.62 10.41 0.83
C LYS A 91 8.57 9.86 2.25
N GLN A 92 8.24 8.59 2.44
CA GLN A 92 8.26 7.93 3.75
C GLN A 92 9.70 7.87 4.31
N SER A 93 10.69 7.60 3.47
CA SER A 93 12.10 7.54 3.88
C SER A 93 12.61 8.92 4.29
N GLU A 94 12.25 9.98 3.55
CA GLU A 94 12.57 11.36 3.90
C GLU A 94 11.97 11.76 5.27
N GLN A 95 10.68 11.48 5.46
CA GLN A 95 9.95 11.91 6.65
C GLN A 95 10.33 11.15 7.93
N ARG A 96 10.68 9.87 7.79
CA ARG A 96 10.88 8.95 8.92
C ARG A 96 12.31 8.46 9.08
N GLY A 97 13.22 8.85 8.20
CA GLY A 97 14.63 8.47 8.24
C GLY A 97 14.89 7.00 7.88
N TYR A 98 13.97 6.34 7.16
CA TYR A 98 14.13 4.95 6.78
C TYR A 98 15.34 4.73 5.86
N LYS A 99 16.08 3.66 6.12
CA LYS A 99 17.25 3.23 5.35
C LYS A 99 16.89 1.95 4.57
N PHE A 100 16.18 2.12 3.46
CA PHE A 100 15.67 1.02 2.65
C PHE A 100 16.40 0.90 1.30
N ALA A 101 16.34 -0.29 0.71
CA ALA A 101 16.85 -0.60 -0.60
C ALA A 101 15.74 -1.21 -1.46
N ILE A 102 15.68 -0.80 -2.72
CA ILE A 102 14.84 -1.41 -3.74
C ILE A 102 15.55 -2.67 -4.24
N LEU A 103 14.84 -3.80 -4.23
CA LEU A 103 15.32 -5.10 -4.72
C LEU A 103 14.81 -5.42 -6.12
N GLY A 104 13.60 -4.96 -6.47
CA GLY A 104 13.00 -5.14 -7.79
C GLY A 104 11.76 -4.30 -7.98
N LYS A 105 11.24 -4.31 -9.21
CA LYS A 105 10.00 -3.66 -9.60
C LYS A 105 8.91 -4.71 -9.74
N THR A 106 7.66 -4.35 -9.47
CA THR A 106 6.55 -5.27 -9.64
C THR A 106 5.58 -4.74 -10.69
N PHE A 107 4.40 -4.31 -10.33
CA PHE A 107 3.40 -3.82 -11.26
C PHE A 107 3.17 -2.32 -11.09
N VAL A 108 2.75 -1.66 -12.17
CA VAL A 108 2.05 -0.38 -12.08
C VAL A 108 0.58 -0.69 -11.89
N PHE A 109 -0.02 -0.12 -10.84
CA PHE A 109 -1.45 -0.17 -10.57
C PHE A 109 -2.04 1.22 -10.78
N PRO A 110 -2.66 1.52 -11.93
CA PRO A 110 -3.23 2.84 -12.18
C PRO A 110 -4.24 3.24 -11.11
N ILE A 111 -4.12 4.47 -10.62
CA ILE A 111 -5.16 5.07 -9.78
C ILE A 111 -6.32 5.52 -10.67
N ALA A 112 -7.54 5.44 -10.17
CA ALA A 112 -8.72 5.86 -10.92
C ALA A 112 -9.74 6.56 -10.02
N ALA A 113 -10.60 7.36 -10.63
CA ALA A 113 -11.73 8.01 -9.98
C ALA A 113 -13.01 7.22 -10.27
N TYR A 114 -13.80 6.99 -9.23
CA TYR A 114 -15.03 6.20 -9.28
C TYR A 114 -16.21 6.96 -8.72
N SER A 115 -17.41 6.59 -9.13
CA SER A 115 -18.65 7.12 -8.59
C SER A 115 -19.80 6.12 -8.67
N HIS A 116 -20.66 6.13 -7.66
CA HIS A 116 -21.97 5.48 -7.72
C HIS A 116 -23.09 6.43 -8.17
N LYS A 117 -22.80 7.75 -8.31
CA LYS A 117 -23.79 8.82 -8.54
C LYS A 117 -23.79 9.34 -9.97
N ILE A 118 -22.65 9.36 -10.63
CA ILE A 118 -22.49 9.82 -12.01
C ILE A 118 -21.85 8.72 -12.85
N LYS A 119 -22.08 8.77 -14.16
CA LYS A 119 -21.55 7.80 -15.14
C LYS A 119 -20.49 8.41 -16.05
N ASP A 120 -20.36 9.73 -16.04
CA ASP A 120 -19.40 10.49 -16.83
C ASP A 120 -18.98 11.74 -16.08
N ILE A 121 -17.72 12.16 -16.23
CA ILE A 121 -17.16 13.33 -15.53
C ILE A 121 -17.81 14.66 -15.95
N SER A 122 -18.43 14.71 -17.13
CA SER A 122 -19.19 15.89 -17.58
C SER A 122 -20.39 16.19 -16.68
N GLN A 123 -20.91 15.18 -15.98
CA GLN A 123 -22.04 15.30 -15.04
C GLN A 123 -21.64 15.94 -13.69
N LEU A 124 -20.33 16.16 -13.45
CA LEU A 124 -19.86 16.91 -12.28
C LEU A 124 -20.46 18.33 -12.28
N LYS A 125 -20.98 18.74 -11.15
CA LYS A 125 -21.58 20.06 -10.91
C LYS A 125 -20.63 20.95 -10.11
N GLU A 126 -20.91 22.24 -10.16
CA GLU A 126 -20.22 23.21 -9.32
C GLU A 126 -20.39 22.88 -7.84
N GLY A 127 -19.26 22.90 -7.11
CA GLY A 127 -19.23 22.62 -5.67
C GLY A 127 -19.32 21.15 -5.26
N ASP A 128 -19.34 20.20 -6.21
CA ASP A 128 -19.33 18.78 -5.92
C ASP A 128 -18.14 18.39 -5.05
N LYS A 129 -18.36 17.50 -4.08
CA LYS A 129 -17.33 16.98 -3.18
C LYS A 129 -16.64 15.77 -3.77
N ILE A 130 -15.32 15.81 -3.76
CA ILE A 130 -14.42 14.80 -4.30
C ILE A 130 -13.53 14.28 -3.17
N ALA A 131 -13.55 12.97 -2.90
CA ALA A 131 -12.63 12.35 -1.97
C ALA A 131 -11.32 12.01 -2.68
N ILE A 132 -10.18 12.36 -2.06
CA ILE A 132 -8.82 12.03 -2.52
C ILE A 132 -7.97 11.51 -1.37
N PRO A 133 -6.94 10.67 -1.63
CA PRO A 133 -6.01 10.22 -0.60
C PRO A 133 -5.25 11.38 0.06
N ASN A 134 -5.01 11.30 1.37
CA ASN A 134 -4.34 12.35 2.16
C ASN A 134 -2.82 12.18 2.28
N ASP A 135 -2.24 11.08 1.78
CA ASP A 135 -0.78 10.99 1.74
C ASP A 135 -0.24 11.83 0.57
N PRO A 136 0.89 12.56 0.77
CA PRO A 136 1.35 13.55 -0.20
C PRO A 136 1.59 13.01 -1.61
N THR A 137 1.86 11.72 -1.76
CA THR A 137 2.16 11.12 -3.05
C THR A 137 0.91 10.69 -3.80
N ASN A 138 -0.09 10.12 -3.12
CA ASN A 138 -1.36 9.76 -3.74
C ASN A 138 -2.31 10.97 -3.85
N GLU A 139 -2.24 11.98 -2.94
CA GLU A 139 -2.84 13.30 -3.13
C GLU A 139 -2.36 13.93 -4.45
N GLY A 140 -1.03 14.05 -4.59
CA GLY A 140 -0.44 14.61 -5.81
C GLY A 140 -0.84 13.86 -7.07
N ARG A 141 -0.88 12.53 -7.01
CA ARG A 141 -1.31 11.65 -8.08
C ARG A 141 -2.78 11.87 -8.46
N ALA A 142 -3.67 12.03 -7.47
CA ALA A 142 -5.06 12.38 -7.69
C ALA A 142 -5.22 13.75 -8.35
N LEU A 143 -4.50 14.76 -7.88
CA LEU A 143 -4.55 16.11 -8.47
C LEU A 143 -4.03 16.14 -9.91
N LEU A 144 -2.96 15.41 -10.22
CA LEU A 144 -2.48 15.25 -11.59
C LEU A 144 -3.52 14.57 -12.50
N LEU A 145 -4.29 13.62 -11.95
CA LEU A 145 -5.41 12.99 -12.67
C LEU A 145 -6.49 14.03 -13.01
N PHE A 146 -6.90 14.87 -12.06
CA PHE A 146 -7.87 15.95 -12.31
C PHE A 146 -7.36 16.97 -13.33
N GLN A 147 -6.06 17.32 -13.29
CA GLN A 147 -5.45 18.19 -14.30
C GLN A 147 -5.45 17.54 -15.69
N LYS A 148 -5.10 16.26 -15.80
CA LYS A 148 -5.13 15.50 -17.06
C LYS A 148 -6.50 15.59 -17.74
N TYR A 149 -7.58 15.49 -16.94
CA TYR A 149 -8.95 15.59 -17.42
C TYR A 149 -9.48 17.04 -17.49
N LYS A 150 -8.59 18.05 -17.34
CA LYS A 150 -8.90 19.48 -17.49
C LYS A 150 -9.98 19.98 -16.53
N LEU A 151 -10.10 19.38 -15.36
CA LEU A 151 -11.03 19.82 -14.31
C LEU A 151 -10.39 20.88 -13.40
N ILE A 152 -9.06 20.86 -13.26
CA ILE A 152 -8.26 21.84 -12.54
C ILE A 152 -7.01 22.20 -13.32
N GLU A 153 -6.35 23.29 -12.94
CA GLU A 153 -4.97 23.60 -13.32
C GLU A 153 -4.09 23.66 -12.08
N LEU A 154 -2.88 23.14 -12.19
CA LEU A 154 -1.87 23.17 -11.16
C LEU A 154 -0.77 24.18 -11.51
N LYS A 155 -0.13 24.74 -10.50
CA LYS A 155 1.02 25.61 -10.64
C LYS A 155 2.12 24.93 -11.47
N LYS A 156 2.74 25.67 -12.38
CA LYS A 156 3.82 25.15 -13.21
C LYS A 156 5.01 24.70 -12.35
N GLY A 157 5.58 23.55 -12.68
CA GLY A 157 6.80 23.06 -12.05
C GLY A 157 6.59 22.32 -10.71
N VAL A 158 5.36 22.01 -10.29
CA VAL A 158 5.07 21.27 -9.04
C VAL A 158 5.53 19.80 -9.08
N GLY A 159 5.92 19.27 -10.25
CA GLY A 159 6.37 17.88 -10.40
C GLY A 159 5.26 16.87 -10.12
N ILE A 160 5.62 15.78 -9.43
CA ILE A 160 4.70 14.67 -9.14
C ILE A 160 4.07 14.73 -7.74
N LEU A 161 4.30 15.80 -6.98
CA LEU A 161 3.82 15.97 -5.60
C LEU A 161 3.05 17.29 -5.42
N PRO A 162 2.12 17.66 -6.34
CA PRO A 162 1.27 18.83 -6.12
C PRO A 162 0.39 18.63 -4.88
N LYS A 163 0.03 19.75 -4.25
CA LYS A 163 -0.89 19.84 -3.12
C LYS A 163 -2.14 20.62 -3.51
N LEU A 164 -3.19 20.56 -2.70
CA LEU A 164 -4.40 21.36 -2.92
C LEU A 164 -4.09 22.86 -3.06
N THR A 165 -3.08 23.37 -2.34
CA THR A 165 -2.60 24.75 -2.42
C THR A 165 -1.93 25.13 -3.74
N ASP A 166 -1.61 24.15 -4.58
CA ASP A 166 -1.02 24.37 -5.90
C ASP A 166 -2.06 24.45 -7.02
N ILE A 167 -3.35 24.30 -6.70
CA ILE A 167 -4.44 24.50 -7.66
C ILE A 167 -4.53 25.99 -8.00
N THR A 168 -4.32 26.33 -9.27
CA THR A 168 -4.42 27.72 -9.79
C THR A 168 -5.74 28.02 -10.47
N ALA A 169 -6.42 26.98 -10.99
CA ALA A 169 -7.79 27.08 -11.50
C ALA A 169 -8.58 25.81 -11.12
N ASN A 170 -9.83 26.00 -10.76
CA ASN A 170 -10.78 24.93 -10.42
C ASN A 170 -12.11 25.25 -11.08
N TYR A 171 -12.30 24.75 -12.31
CA TYR A 171 -13.34 25.20 -13.22
C TYR A 171 -14.77 24.90 -12.75
N LYS A 172 -14.92 23.92 -11.87
CA LYS A 172 -16.22 23.55 -11.28
C LYS A 172 -16.27 23.81 -9.78
N GLN A 173 -15.32 24.55 -9.23
CA GLN A 173 -15.25 24.85 -7.79
C GLN A 173 -15.35 23.58 -6.93
N LEU A 174 -14.76 22.45 -7.39
CA LEU A 174 -14.82 21.17 -6.72
C LEU A 174 -14.23 21.27 -5.31
N LYS A 175 -14.86 20.60 -4.35
CA LYS A 175 -14.44 20.58 -2.95
C LYS A 175 -13.71 19.27 -2.68
N PHE A 176 -12.40 19.32 -2.56
CA PHE A 176 -11.57 18.17 -2.26
C PHE A 176 -11.61 17.83 -0.77
N ILE A 177 -11.86 16.58 -0.44
CA ILE A 177 -11.87 16.02 0.91
C ILE A 177 -10.76 14.97 1.00
N GLU A 178 -9.76 15.25 1.83
CA GLU A 178 -8.61 14.38 2.03
C GLU A 178 -8.91 13.32 3.09
N LEU A 179 -8.77 12.05 2.73
CA LEU A 179 -9.01 10.90 3.60
C LEU A 179 -7.89 9.86 3.44
N GLU A 180 -7.73 8.98 4.42
CA GLU A 180 -6.80 7.87 4.29
C GLU A 180 -7.20 6.91 3.16
N ALA A 181 -6.21 6.40 2.41
CA ALA A 181 -6.44 5.55 1.25
C ALA A 181 -7.40 4.35 1.51
N PRO A 182 -7.37 3.65 2.67
CA PRO A 182 -8.34 2.60 2.98
C PRO A 182 -9.79 3.08 3.13
N GLN A 183 -10.03 4.38 3.33
CA GLN A 183 -11.37 4.93 3.51
C GLN A 183 -12.05 5.26 2.17
N MET A 184 -11.26 5.38 1.09
CA MET A 184 -11.74 5.82 -0.22
C MET A 184 -12.88 4.97 -0.79
N THR A 185 -12.88 3.66 -0.53
CA THR A 185 -13.95 2.75 -0.99
C THR A 185 -15.26 2.96 -0.23
N ARG A 186 -15.17 3.30 1.06
CA ARG A 186 -16.36 3.44 1.94
C ARG A 186 -17.16 4.69 1.62
N VAL A 187 -16.48 5.76 1.18
CA VAL A 187 -17.12 7.04 0.89
C VAL A 187 -17.81 7.09 -0.49
N LEU A 188 -17.73 6.03 -1.29
CA LEU A 188 -18.52 5.93 -2.53
C LEU A 188 -20.03 5.96 -2.28
N ASP A 189 -20.46 5.45 -1.13
CA ASP A 189 -21.88 5.43 -0.71
C ASP A 189 -22.26 6.64 0.14
N ASP A 190 -21.30 7.51 0.51
CA ASP A 190 -21.60 8.74 1.25
C ASP A 190 -22.43 9.69 0.37
N PRO A 191 -23.63 10.12 0.82
CA PRO A 191 -24.50 11.00 0.04
C PRO A 191 -23.86 12.35 -0.34
N GLN A 192 -22.82 12.79 0.36
CA GLN A 192 -22.14 14.06 0.10
C GLN A 192 -20.97 13.93 -0.90
N ILE A 193 -20.37 12.76 -1.07
CA ILE A 193 -19.23 12.54 -1.97
C ILE A 193 -19.74 12.11 -3.34
N VAL A 194 -19.37 12.85 -4.38
CA VAL A 194 -19.78 12.55 -5.76
C VAL A 194 -18.77 11.62 -6.44
N VAL A 195 -17.48 11.84 -6.23
CA VAL A 195 -16.40 11.03 -6.80
C VAL A 195 -15.37 10.70 -5.72
N SER A 196 -14.82 9.50 -5.76
CA SER A 196 -13.70 9.07 -4.92
C SER A 196 -12.53 8.59 -5.80
N VAL A 197 -11.31 9.09 -5.54
CA VAL A 197 -10.09 8.64 -6.21
C VAL A 197 -9.46 7.52 -5.41
N ILE A 198 -9.43 6.31 -5.96
CA ILE A 198 -9.12 5.09 -5.22
C ILE A 198 -7.90 4.39 -5.83
N ASN A 199 -6.92 4.05 -4.99
CA ASN A 199 -5.82 3.18 -5.39
C ASN A 199 -6.34 1.80 -5.79
N ASN A 200 -5.79 1.23 -6.86
CA ASN A 200 -6.33 0.03 -7.51
C ASN A 200 -6.46 -1.18 -6.56
N ASN A 201 -5.52 -1.39 -5.63
CA ASN A 201 -5.63 -2.50 -4.68
C ASN A 201 -6.85 -2.39 -3.77
N PHE A 202 -7.28 -1.19 -3.37
CA PHE A 202 -8.52 -0.98 -2.61
C PHE A 202 -9.76 -1.09 -3.50
N ALA A 203 -9.73 -0.49 -4.69
CA ALA A 203 -10.83 -0.59 -5.66
C ALA A 203 -11.14 -2.05 -6.01
N SER A 204 -10.10 -2.86 -6.25
CA SER A 204 -10.24 -4.27 -6.60
C SER A 204 -10.82 -5.12 -5.45
N GLN A 205 -10.65 -4.72 -4.19
CA GLN A 205 -11.25 -5.41 -3.04
C GLN A 205 -12.79 -5.32 -3.02
N ILE A 206 -13.34 -4.29 -3.67
CA ILE A 206 -14.80 -4.11 -3.85
C ILE A 206 -15.23 -4.37 -5.30
N ASN A 207 -14.42 -5.13 -6.06
CA ASN A 207 -14.67 -5.53 -7.44
C ASN A 207 -14.76 -4.38 -8.46
N LEU A 208 -14.22 -3.20 -8.16
CA LEU A 208 -14.06 -2.12 -9.13
C LEU A 208 -12.82 -2.34 -9.99
N ASN A 209 -12.97 -2.20 -11.29
CA ASN A 209 -11.89 -2.27 -12.26
C ASN A 209 -11.64 -0.87 -12.86
N PRO A 210 -10.38 -0.36 -12.85
CA PRO A 210 -10.10 1.00 -13.29
C PRO A 210 -10.43 1.24 -14.77
N ILE A 211 -10.31 0.23 -15.63
CA ILE A 211 -10.60 0.33 -17.07
C ILE A 211 -12.09 0.33 -17.33
N LYS A 212 -12.84 -0.52 -16.61
CA LYS A 212 -14.27 -0.71 -16.84
C LYS A 212 -15.14 0.30 -16.10
N ASP A 213 -14.79 0.57 -14.85
CA ASP A 213 -15.65 1.27 -13.90
C ASP A 213 -15.11 2.68 -13.56
N GLY A 214 -13.88 3.01 -13.98
CA GLY A 214 -13.26 4.31 -13.72
C GLY A 214 -13.83 5.41 -14.61
N LEU A 215 -14.25 6.52 -14.01
CA LEU A 215 -14.61 7.75 -14.72
C LEU A 215 -13.39 8.47 -15.28
N MET A 216 -12.28 8.39 -14.55
CA MET A 216 -10.96 8.89 -14.93
C MET A 216 -9.94 7.83 -14.54
N ILE A 217 -8.94 7.61 -15.40
CA ILE A 217 -7.87 6.65 -15.14
C ILE A 217 -6.49 7.27 -15.45
N GLU A 218 -5.52 6.94 -14.63
CA GLU A 218 -4.12 7.28 -14.83
C GLU A 218 -3.53 6.51 -16.03
N ASP A 219 -2.52 7.10 -16.67
CA ASP A 219 -1.82 6.42 -17.77
C ASP A 219 -0.95 5.28 -17.25
N GLY A 220 -0.86 4.20 -18.03
CA GLY A 220 -0.01 3.06 -17.70
C GLY A 220 1.50 3.37 -17.71
N ASN A 221 1.92 4.40 -18.44
CA ASN A 221 3.32 4.89 -18.45
C ASN A 221 3.53 5.87 -17.29
N SER A 222 3.55 5.37 -16.06
CA SER A 222 3.51 6.14 -14.83
C SER A 222 4.75 5.85 -13.99
N PRO A 223 5.28 6.83 -13.21
CA PRO A 223 6.40 6.61 -12.30
C PRO A 223 6.05 5.78 -11.06
N TYR A 224 4.79 5.33 -10.94
CA TYR A 224 4.25 4.70 -9.74
C TYR A 224 4.30 3.16 -9.80
N VAL A 225 5.38 2.60 -10.38
CA VAL A 225 5.64 1.16 -10.31
C VAL A 225 5.86 0.74 -8.85
N ASN A 226 5.18 -0.30 -8.41
CA ASN A 226 5.37 -0.89 -7.09
C ASN A 226 6.69 -1.67 -7.01
N LEU A 227 7.20 -1.84 -5.82
CA LEU A 227 8.55 -2.28 -5.53
C LEU A 227 8.58 -3.40 -4.51
N VAL A 228 9.58 -4.26 -4.60
CA VAL A 228 10.05 -5.09 -3.49
C VAL A 228 11.12 -4.30 -2.76
N VAL A 229 10.93 -4.07 -1.46
CA VAL A 229 11.77 -3.19 -0.63
C VAL A 229 12.26 -3.93 0.60
N ALA A 230 13.55 -3.79 0.93
CA ALA A 230 14.17 -4.34 2.14
C ALA A 230 14.94 -3.26 2.91
N GLN A 231 15.44 -3.59 4.11
CA GLN A 231 16.41 -2.71 4.77
C GLN A 231 17.71 -2.66 3.96
N ILE A 232 18.42 -1.53 4.00
CA ILE A 232 19.65 -1.34 3.21
C ILE A 232 20.72 -2.41 3.52
N LYS A 233 20.79 -2.87 4.76
CA LYS A 233 21.73 -3.93 5.18
C LYS A 233 21.45 -5.28 4.50
N ASP A 234 20.21 -5.52 4.09
CA ASP A 234 19.73 -6.77 3.48
C ASP A 234 19.64 -6.70 1.95
N LYS A 235 20.15 -5.60 1.33
CA LYS A 235 20.12 -5.39 -0.11
C LYS A 235 20.64 -6.57 -0.93
N ASN A 236 21.68 -7.24 -0.45
CA ASN A 236 22.34 -8.35 -1.14
C ASN A 236 21.94 -9.72 -0.54
N ASN A 237 20.88 -9.80 0.26
CA ASN A 237 20.41 -11.06 0.82
C ASN A 237 19.89 -11.98 -0.30
N PRO A 238 20.52 -13.16 -0.53
CA PRO A 238 20.18 -14.01 -1.66
C PRO A 238 18.74 -14.54 -1.61
N LYS A 239 18.17 -14.74 -0.42
CA LYS A 239 16.77 -15.19 -0.27
C LYS A 239 15.78 -14.12 -0.69
N LEU A 240 16.07 -12.84 -0.39
CA LEU A 240 15.23 -11.74 -0.83
C LEU A 240 15.34 -11.52 -2.34
N GLN A 241 16.52 -11.74 -2.93
CA GLN A 241 16.68 -11.74 -4.39
C GLN A 241 15.90 -12.88 -5.04
N GLN A 242 15.93 -14.10 -4.47
CA GLN A 242 15.11 -15.23 -4.92
C GLN A 242 13.61 -14.95 -4.83
N PHE A 243 13.14 -14.31 -3.74
CA PHE A 243 11.74 -13.89 -3.63
C PHE A 243 11.37 -12.85 -4.69
N THR A 244 12.25 -11.87 -4.92
CA THR A 244 12.05 -10.84 -5.96
C THR A 244 11.92 -11.48 -7.34
N GLN A 245 12.83 -12.40 -7.72
CA GLN A 245 12.75 -13.14 -8.97
C GLN A 245 11.49 -14.01 -9.07
N ALA A 246 11.04 -14.60 -7.96
CA ALA A 246 9.77 -15.33 -7.92
C ALA A 246 8.56 -14.42 -8.12
N TYR A 247 8.61 -13.19 -7.60
CA TYR A 247 7.55 -12.20 -7.79
C TYR A 247 7.50 -11.65 -9.24
N GLU A 248 8.68 -11.49 -9.86
CA GLU A 248 8.86 -11.04 -11.25
C GLU A 248 8.68 -12.19 -12.26
N SER A 249 8.00 -13.27 -11.90
CA SER A 249 7.81 -14.44 -12.77
C SER A 249 6.58 -14.31 -13.66
N GLU A 250 6.56 -15.08 -14.76
CA GLU A 250 5.42 -15.13 -15.68
C GLU A 250 4.18 -15.75 -15.01
N GLU A 251 4.36 -16.63 -14.02
CA GLU A 251 3.23 -17.19 -13.25
C GLU A 251 2.52 -16.09 -12.44
N VAL A 252 3.26 -15.16 -11.84
CA VAL A 252 2.69 -14.01 -11.13
C VAL A 252 2.06 -13.04 -12.11
N ALA A 253 2.68 -12.79 -13.27
CA ALA A 253 2.14 -11.95 -14.32
C ALA A 253 0.79 -12.49 -14.85
N ALA A 254 0.69 -13.79 -15.13
CA ALA A 254 -0.54 -14.41 -15.57
C ALA A 254 -1.68 -14.32 -14.54
N VAL A 255 -1.35 -14.44 -13.24
CA VAL A 255 -2.33 -14.25 -12.17
C VAL A 255 -2.75 -12.78 -12.08
N ALA A 256 -1.82 -11.82 -12.24
CA ALA A 256 -2.14 -10.39 -12.28
C ALA A 256 -3.11 -10.06 -13.41
N ASP A 257 -2.87 -10.55 -14.62
CA ASP A 257 -3.77 -10.35 -15.76
C ASP A 257 -5.18 -10.91 -15.50
N SER A 258 -5.26 -12.09 -14.88
CA SER A 258 -6.53 -12.72 -14.52
C SER A 258 -7.32 -11.91 -13.49
N ILE A 259 -6.65 -11.39 -12.45
CA ILE A 259 -7.30 -10.72 -11.33
C ILE A 259 -7.66 -9.28 -11.70
N PHE A 260 -6.68 -8.53 -12.25
CA PHE A 260 -6.83 -7.10 -12.52
C PHE A 260 -7.40 -6.80 -13.91
N LYS A 261 -7.53 -7.81 -14.78
CA LYS A 261 -8.15 -7.70 -16.14
C LYS A 261 -7.63 -6.47 -16.90
N GLY A 262 -6.31 -6.35 -17.00
CA GLY A 262 -5.62 -5.21 -17.61
C GLY A 262 -5.37 -4.02 -16.67
N GLY A 263 -5.91 -4.01 -15.48
CA GLY A 263 -5.68 -2.98 -14.46
C GLY A 263 -4.35 -3.12 -13.69
N ALA A 264 -3.47 -4.04 -14.09
CA ALA A 264 -2.10 -4.16 -13.60
C ALA A 264 -1.15 -4.25 -14.79
N ILE A 265 -0.10 -3.44 -14.79
CA ILE A 265 0.86 -3.34 -15.89
C ILE A 265 2.21 -3.81 -15.38
N LYS A 266 2.81 -4.79 -16.07
CA LYS A 266 4.12 -5.36 -15.73
C LYS A 266 5.20 -4.26 -15.74
N GLY A 267 6.00 -4.19 -14.67
CA GLY A 267 6.99 -3.13 -14.44
C GLY A 267 8.46 -3.56 -14.60
N TRP A 268 8.74 -4.84 -14.93
CA TRP A 268 10.08 -5.43 -15.15
C TRP A 268 10.27 -5.98 -16.55
#